data_3712426b5805193dd0eb7ea254ac71e0
#
_entry.id   3712426b5805193dd0eb7ea254ac71e0
#
_cell.length_a   1.000
_cell.length_b   1.000
_cell.length_c   1.000
_cell.angle_alpha   90.00
_cell.angle_beta   90.00
_cell.angle_gamma   90.00
#
_symmetry.space_group_name_H-M   'P 1'
#
loop_
_entity.id
_entity.type
_entity.pdbx_description
1 polymer ?
#
loop_
_entity_poly.entity_id
_entity_poly.type
_entity_poly.pdbx_seq_one_letter_code
_entity_poly.pdbx_strand_id
1 'polypeptide(L)'
;MPQKGGKHAAAVCVFLFGTSLQVSAGPVFSHGLPEVAPSQIVPVVVFGRNSRRGVEEFAAGEKLNPAELRARFAGSGLVECGDAHGAGQLTLASDVITTAAHVFFDEKGAPRAKTCFFSVDIHGKELRVPIDLGSIVAGSKDPYAIAAVHDWAVAKLTHPVEGATPFSLADPAAPNSPVEFIARGHIDWGEGRKLSMEKCAMHDQLSVGAEGTREFSFDCETGDGASGGALVMTPNKPAIGAILVGWRSNKPFRSAPFSKSHYNFVVTIEGAFKKAVVAAASKVIVAQ
;
A
#
# COMPACT_ATOMS: atom_id res chain seq x y z
N MET A 1 54.28 18.85 70.31
CA MET A 1 55.52 18.00 70.39
C MET A 1 55.24 16.67 69.69
N PRO A 2 56.17 16.11 68.94
CA PRO A 2 57.14 16.63 67.99
C PRO A 2 56.83 16.05 66.53
N GLN A 3 57.13 16.78 65.59
CA GLN A 3 58.15 16.74 64.52
C GLN A 3 58.72 15.37 64.12
N LYS A 4 58.75 15.13 62.82
CA LYS A 4 59.82 14.66 61.88
C LYS A 4 59.22 13.94 60.74
N GLY A 5 59.54 14.10 59.48
CA GLY A 5 60.74 14.58 58.83
C GLY A 5 60.72 14.02 57.46
N GLY A 6 61.02 14.86 56.48
CA GLY A 6 60.88 14.54 55.09
C GLY A 6 61.93 13.57 54.52
N LYS A 7 61.67 13.13 53.29
CA LYS A 7 62.71 12.78 52.32
C LYS A 7 62.18 13.03 50.93
N HIS A 8 62.86 13.95 50.23
CA HIS A 8 62.72 14.19 48.80
C HIS A 8 63.38 13.05 47.99
N ALA A 9 62.66 12.51 47.10
CA ALA A 9 63.24 11.66 46.07
C ALA A 9 63.03 12.35 44.72
N ALA A 10 64.15 12.79 44.10
CA ALA A 10 64.13 13.38 42.78
C ALA A 10 64.02 12.26 41.74
N ALA A 11 63.01 12.33 40.93
CA ALA A 11 62.91 11.46 39.74
C ALA A 11 63.48 12.15 38.52
N VAL A 12 64.51 11.53 37.96
CA VAL A 12 65.17 11.94 36.72
C VAL A 12 64.26 11.51 35.56
N CYS A 13 63.72 12.46 34.82
CA CYS A 13 63.04 12.20 33.55
C CYS A 13 64.09 12.07 32.43
N VAL A 14 64.22 10.87 31.91
CA VAL A 14 64.97 10.61 30.68
C VAL A 14 64.01 10.85 29.49
N PHE A 15 64.24 11.91 28.73
CA PHE A 15 63.55 12.16 27.48
C PHE A 15 64.22 11.29 26.40
N LEU A 16 63.50 10.25 25.97
CA LEU A 16 63.84 9.54 24.74
C LEU A 16 63.15 10.26 23.56
N PHE A 17 63.95 10.92 22.72
CA PHE A 17 63.52 11.46 21.44
C PHE A 17 63.29 10.28 20.48
N GLY A 18 62.03 9.85 20.35
CA GLY A 18 61.63 8.97 19.28
C GLY A 18 61.34 9.76 18.00
N THR A 19 62.20 9.60 17.00
CA THR A 19 61.98 10.11 15.64
C THR A 19 60.86 9.31 15.00
N SER A 20 59.64 9.89 14.94
CA SER A 20 58.54 9.32 14.18
C SER A 20 58.80 9.54 12.69
N LEU A 21 59.03 8.49 11.97
CA LEU A 21 58.96 8.44 10.52
C LEU A 21 57.49 8.67 10.09
N GLN A 22 57.18 9.87 9.62
CA GLN A 22 55.94 10.14 8.93
C GLN A 22 55.95 9.43 7.58
N VAL A 23 55.26 8.31 7.50
CA VAL A 23 54.87 7.70 6.23
C VAL A 23 53.77 8.54 5.65
N SER A 24 54.07 9.36 4.65
CA SER A 24 53.08 10.04 3.80
C SER A 24 52.27 8.98 3.05
N ALA A 25 51.10 8.63 3.55
CA ALA A 25 50.12 7.90 2.77
C ALA A 25 49.60 8.84 1.67
N GLY A 26 49.93 8.54 0.43
CA GLY A 26 49.36 9.21 -0.73
C GLY A 26 47.83 8.99 -0.77
N PRO A 27 47.10 9.85 -1.51
CA PRO A 27 45.64 9.73 -1.58
C PRO A 27 45.27 8.38 -2.20
N VAL A 28 44.75 7.49 -1.37
CA VAL A 28 44.05 6.30 -1.82
C VAL A 28 42.75 6.81 -2.41
N PHE A 29 42.64 6.88 -3.73
CA PHE A 29 41.37 6.98 -4.42
C PHE A 29 40.62 5.68 -4.16
N SER A 30 39.91 5.60 -3.05
CA SER A 30 38.85 4.64 -2.90
C SER A 30 37.77 5.06 -3.90
N HIS A 31 37.70 4.36 -5.03
CA HIS A 31 36.48 4.33 -5.79
C HIS A 31 35.44 3.67 -4.85
N GLY A 32 34.79 4.50 -4.07
CA GLY A 32 33.64 4.07 -3.27
C GLY A 32 32.65 3.46 -4.25
N LEU A 33 32.49 2.15 -4.18
CA LEU A 33 31.28 1.52 -4.67
C LEU A 33 30.15 2.33 -4.05
N PRO A 34 29.11 2.71 -4.83
CA PRO A 34 27.97 3.41 -4.25
C PRO A 34 27.53 2.56 -3.06
N GLU A 35 27.51 3.19 -1.89
CA GLU A 35 26.97 2.60 -0.68
C GLU A 35 25.50 2.28 -1.02
N VAL A 36 25.24 1.02 -1.36
CA VAL A 36 23.89 0.53 -1.57
C VAL A 36 23.25 0.67 -0.19
N ALA A 37 22.41 1.69 -0.05
CA ALA A 37 21.62 1.86 1.15
C ALA A 37 21.01 0.48 1.48
N PRO A 38 21.07 0.01 2.73
CA PRO A 38 20.51 -1.27 3.09
C PRO A 38 19.09 -1.27 2.56
N SER A 39 18.81 -2.18 1.62
CA SER A 39 17.46 -2.34 1.08
C SER A 39 16.56 -2.58 2.28
N GLN A 40 15.67 -1.63 2.57
CA GLN A 40 14.67 -1.85 3.61
C GLN A 40 13.91 -3.09 3.16
N ILE A 41 14.06 -4.17 3.93
CA ILE A 41 13.32 -5.39 3.68
C ILE A 41 11.88 -5.08 4.08
N VAL A 42 11.04 -4.82 3.08
CA VAL A 42 9.62 -4.53 3.28
C VAL A 42 8.89 -5.86 3.40
N PRO A 43 8.03 -6.04 4.41
CA PRO A 43 7.20 -7.23 4.52
C PRO A 43 6.28 -7.37 3.30
N VAL A 44 6.25 -8.57 2.72
CA VAL A 44 5.42 -8.89 1.57
C VAL A 44 4.86 -10.31 1.72
N VAL A 45 3.71 -10.56 1.13
CA VAL A 45 3.13 -11.89 1.08
C VAL A 45 3.09 -12.37 -0.35
N VAL A 46 4.05 -13.24 -0.65
CA VAL A 46 4.26 -13.86 -1.95
C VAL A 46 4.06 -15.36 -1.82
N PHE A 47 3.22 -15.94 -2.69
CA PHE A 47 2.81 -17.36 -2.64
C PHE A 47 3.59 -18.21 -3.65
N GLY A 48 4.91 -18.24 -3.49
CA GLY A 48 5.78 -18.98 -4.38
C GLY A 48 6.60 -18.04 -5.25
N ARG A 49 6.30 -17.93 -6.54
CA ARG A 49 6.97 -17.00 -7.46
C ARG A 49 6.11 -15.76 -7.64
N ASN A 50 6.72 -14.59 -7.52
CA ASN A 50 6.00 -13.31 -7.74
C ASN A 50 5.34 -13.30 -9.13
N SER A 51 4.02 -13.29 -9.14
CA SER A 51 3.17 -13.35 -10.35
C SER A 51 2.51 -12.01 -10.69
N ARG A 52 2.79 -10.95 -9.93
CA ARG A 52 2.36 -9.59 -10.26
C ARG A 52 2.93 -9.16 -11.60
N ARG A 53 2.11 -8.64 -12.48
CA ARG A 53 2.47 -8.20 -13.83
C ARG A 53 2.01 -6.77 -14.07
N GLY A 54 2.81 -6.00 -14.81
CA GLY A 54 2.34 -4.74 -15.39
C GLY A 54 1.31 -4.98 -16.49
N VAL A 55 0.65 -3.90 -16.94
CA VAL A 55 -0.44 -3.98 -17.93
C VAL A 55 0.00 -4.66 -19.21
N GLU A 56 1.21 -4.36 -19.73
CA GLU A 56 1.75 -4.92 -20.96
C GLU A 56 1.99 -6.42 -20.86
N GLU A 57 2.63 -6.84 -19.77
CA GLU A 57 2.95 -8.25 -19.53
C GLU A 57 1.68 -9.05 -19.28
N PHE A 58 0.75 -8.51 -18.50
CA PHE A 58 -0.55 -9.14 -18.27
C PHE A 58 -1.32 -9.29 -19.57
N ALA A 59 -1.41 -8.21 -20.38
CA ALA A 59 -2.10 -8.23 -21.66
C ALA A 59 -1.49 -9.26 -22.62
N ALA A 60 -0.16 -9.34 -22.70
CA ALA A 60 0.51 -10.31 -23.56
C ALA A 60 0.21 -11.76 -23.11
N GLY A 61 0.25 -12.02 -21.81
CA GLY A 61 -0.08 -13.35 -21.24
C GLY A 61 -1.53 -13.78 -21.49
N GLU A 62 -2.46 -12.81 -21.44
CA GLU A 62 -3.91 -13.06 -21.61
C GLU A 62 -4.40 -12.84 -23.05
N LYS A 63 -3.50 -12.50 -23.99
CA LYS A 63 -3.82 -12.17 -25.39
C LYS A 63 -4.84 -11.02 -25.52
N LEU A 64 -4.70 -10.00 -24.68
CA LEU A 64 -5.53 -8.81 -24.64
C LEU A 64 -4.80 -7.61 -25.28
N ASN A 65 -5.56 -6.58 -25.67
CA ASN A 65 -5.00 -5.31 -26.10
C ASN A 65 -4.58 -4.47 -24.87
N PRO A 66 -3.29 -4.08 -24.73
CA PRO A 66 -2.84 -3.31 -23.56
C PRO A 66 -3.51 -1.93 -23.45
N ALA A 67 -3.84 -1.28 -24.57
CA ALA A 67 -4.51 0.03 -24.56
C ALA A 67 -5.96 -0.09 -24.05
N GLU A 68 -6.69 -1.12 -24.49
CA GLU A 68 -8.03 -1.41 -23.96
C GLU A 68 -8.00 -1.77 -22.48
N LEU A 69 -6.97 -2.52 -22.06
CA LEU A 69 -6.80 -2.90 -20.68
C LEU A 69 -6.52 -1.67 -19.79
N ARG A 70 -5.64 -0.76 -20.22
CA ARG A 70 -5.42 0.52 -19.54
C ARG A 70 -6.69 1.35 -19.45
N ALA A 71 -7.44 1.47 -20.52
CA ALA A 71 -8.71 2.23 -20.54
C ALA A 71 -9.74 1.59 -19.60
N ARG A 72 -9.83 0.26 -19.56
CA ARG A 72 -10.72 -0.50 -18.71
C ARG A 72 -10.46 -0.24 -17.22
N PHE A 73 -9.20 -0.14 -16.83
CA PHE A 73 -8.76 0.03 -15.43
C PHE A 73 -8.26 1.45 -15.11
N ALA A 74 -8.58 2.43 -15.98
CA ALA A 74 -8.20 3.83 -15.76
C ALA A 74 -8.75 4.44 -14.45
N GLY A 75 -9.81 3.86 -13.88
CA GLY A 75 -10.35 4.26 -12.58
C GLY A 75 -9.52 3.80 -11.37
N SER A 76 -8.49 2.97 -11.57
CA SER A 76 -7.59 2.55 -10.51
C SER A 76 -6.43 3.54 -10.35
N GLY A 77 -6.24 4.06 -9.15
CA GLY A 77 -5.24 5.09 -8.83
C GLY A 77 -4.51 4.83 -7.53
N LEU A 78 -3.72 5.82 -7.13
CA LEU A 78 -2.95 5.88 -5.90
C LEU A 78 -3.56 6.94 -4.99
N VAL A 79 -3.84 6.60 -3.74
CA VAL A 79 -4.17 7.55 -2.66
C VAL A 79 -2.90 7.87 -1.91
N GLU A 80 -2.56 9.16 -1.81
CA GLU A 80 -1.40 9.66 -1.06
C GLU A 80 -1.90 10.57 0.07
N CYS A 81 -1.53 10.23 1.31
CA CYS A 81 -2.00 10.95 2.50
C CYS A 81 -0.85 11.07 3.53
N GLY A 82 -0.14 12.21 3.51
CA GLY A 82 1.06 12.40 4.31
C GLY A 82 2.20 11.51 3.86
N ASP A 83 2.69 10.71 4.76
CA ASP A 83 3.72 9.68 4.55
C ASP A 83 3.16 8.32 4.11
N ALA A 84 1.83 8.16 4.18
CA ALA A 84 1.16 6.95 3.78
C ALA A 84 0.64 7.04 2.34
N HIS A 85 0.59 5.89 1.69
CA HIS A 85 -0.09 5.72 0.42
C HIS A 85 -0.75 4.34 0.31
N GLY A 86 -1.68 4.23 -0.60
CA GLY A 86 -2.38 2.99 -0.92
C GLY A 86 -3.06 3.09 -2.28
N ALA A 87 -3.58 1.99 -2.78
CA ALA A 87 -4.41 2.01 -3.95
C ALA A 87 -5.80 2.61 -3.65
N GLY A 88 -6.43 3.20 -4.67
CA GLY A 88 -7.81 3.66 -4.59
C GLY A 88 -8.53 3.41 -5.92
N GLN A 89 -9.86 3.31 -5.85
CA GLN A 89 -10.67 2.98 -7.02
C GLN A 89 -11.79 4.01 -7.19
N LEU A 90 -11.89 4.66 -8.36
CA LEU A 90 -13.10 5.39 -8.71
C LEU A 90 -14.28 4.41 -8.72
N THR A 91 -15.30 4.66 -7.91
CA THR A 91 -16.37 3.68 -7.69
C THR A 91 -17.74 4.33 -7.78
N LEU A 92 -18.57 3.85 -8.70
CA LEU A 92 -19.91 4.33 -9.09
C LEU A 92 -19.96 5.75 -9.66
N ALA A 93 -19.07 6.64 -9.24
CA ALA A 93 -19.00 8.02 -9.74
C ALA A 93 -17.55 8.45 -9.92
N SER A 94 -17.30 9.39 -10.84
CA SER A 94 -15.95 9.85 -11.19
C SER A 94 -15.30 10.76 -10.12
N ASP A 95 -16.02 11.10 -9.07
CA ASP A 95 -15.56 11.86 -7.91
C ASP A 95 -15.60 11.05 -6.60
N VAL A 96 -15.93 9.76 -6.64
CA VAL A 96 -15.99 8.89 -5.46
C VAL A 96 -14.90 7.83 -5.53
N ILE A 97 -14.12 7.73 -4.46
CA ILE A 97 -13.08 6.71 -4.34
C ILE A 97 -13.35 5.77 -3.17
N THR A 98 -12.95 4.51 -3.34
CA THR A 98 -12.86 3.49 -2.29
C THR A 98 -11.40 3.13 -2.04
N THR A 99 -11.02 2.96 -0.78
CA THR A 99 -9.68 2.54 -0.33
C THR A 99 -9.76 1.92 1.08
N ALA A 100 -8.64 1.48 1.65
CA ALA A 100 -8.57 1.07 3.04
C ALA A 100 -8.55 2.29 3.99
N ALA A 101 -9.17 2.16 5.17
CA ALA A 101 -9.26 3.26 6.13
C ALA A 101 -7.90 3.65 6.70
N HIS A 102 -6.99 2.69 6.90
CA HIS A 102 -5.65 2.95 7.41
C HIS A 102 -4.77 3.79 6.46
N VAL A 103 -5.17 4.02 5.22
CA VAL A 103 -4.52 4.98 4.32
C VAL A 103 -4.78 6.42 4.78
N PHE A 104 -5.93 6.68 5.40
CA PHE A 104 -6.30 8.01 5.92
C PHE A 104 -6.01 8.21 7.40
N PHE A 105 -6.03 7.14 8.19
CA PHE A 105 -5.91 7.19 9.65
C PHE A 105 -4.69 6.39 10.13
N ASP A 106 -4.00 6.94 11.11
CA ASP A 106 -2.83 6.32 11.72
C ASP A 106 -3.22 5.28 12.80
N GLU A 107 -2.22 4.72 13.47
CA GLU A 107 -2.38 3.74 14.55
C GLU A 107 -3.06 4.30 15.82
N LYS A 108 -3.26 5.61 15.89
CA LYS A 108 -3.95 6.29 16.99
C LYS A 108 -5.33 6.78 16.58
N GLY A 109 -5.78 6.43 15.37
CA GLY A 109 -7.03 6.91 14.81
C GLY A 109 -7.01 8.39 14.38
N ALA A 110 -5.82 9.02 14.35
CA ALA A 110 -5.70 10.39 13.89
C ALA A 110 -5.57 10.47 12.36
N PRO A 111 -6.08 11.53 11.73
CA PRO A 111 -5.85 11.76 10.31
C PRO A 111 -4.35 11.87 10.00
N ARG A 112 -3.86 11.13 9.01
CA ARG A 112 -2.44 11.13 8.62
C ARG A 112 -1.95 12.44 8.06
N ALA A 113 -2.83 13.24 7.45
CA ALA A 113 -2.46 14.53 6.86
C ALA A 113 -3.64 15.51 6.82
N LYS A 114 -3.31 16.79 6.60
CA LYS A 114 -4.29 17.86 6.36
C LYS A 114 -4.75 17.92 4.91
N THR A 115 -4.03 17.27 4.00
CA THR A 115 -4.34 17.16 2.57
C THR A 115 -3.96 15.79 2.08
N CYS A 116 -4.86 15.15 1.35
CA CYS A 116 -4.63 13.88 0.66
C CYS A 116 -4.99 14.03 -0.81
N PHE A 117 -4.42 13.19 -1.65
CA PHE A 117 -4.60 13.25 -3.09
C PHE A 117 -4.91 11.87 -3.64
N PHE A 118 -5.65 11.86 -4.73
CA PHE A 118 -5.83 10.70 -5.58
C PHE A 118 -5.12 10.94 -6.91
N SER A 119 -4.20 10.07 -7.28
CA SER A 119 -3.45 10.14 -8.54
C SER A 119 -3.85 9.00 -9.46
N VAL A 120 -4.14 9.31 -10.72
CA VAL A 120 -4.60 8.33 -11.71
C VAL A 120 -3.95 8.62 -13.07
N ASP A 121 -3.69 7.58 -13.85
CA ASP A 121 -3.15 7.73 -15.21
C ASP A 121 -4.28 7.77 -16.21
N ILE A 122 -4.43 8.89 -16.92
CA ILE A 122 -5.38 9.09 -18.00
C ILE A 122 -4.63 9.29 -19.31
N HIS A 123 -4.65 8.29 -20.17
CA HIS A 123 -3.95 8.30 -21.47
C HIS A 123 -2.44 8.62 -21.38
N GLY A 124 -1.77 8.07 -20.37
CA GLY A 124 -0.33 8.28 -20.14
C GLY A 124 0.02 9.61 -19.45
N LYS A 125 -0.98 10.34 -18.96
CA LYS A 125 -0.80 11.55 -18.14
C LYS A 125 -1.29 11.29 -16.72
N GLU A 126 -0.43 11.54 -15.75
CA GLU A 126 -0.84 11.51 -14.34
C GLU A 126 -1.72 12.72 -14.04
N LEU A 127 -2.94 12.45 -13.58
CA LEU A 127 -3.85 13.44 -13.03
C LEU A 127 -3.88 13.25 -11.51
N ARG A 128 -3.65 14.33 -10.75
CA ARG A 128 -3.64 14.36 -9.30
C ARG A 128 -4.75 15.26 -8.79
N VAL A 129 -5.71 14.68 -8.06
CA VAL A 129 -6.92 15.36 -7.58
C VAL A 129 -6.92 15.38 -6.06
N PRO A 130 -7.15 16.55 -5.41
CA PRO A 130 -7.31 16.60 -3.96
C PRO A 130 -8.54 15.81 -3.50
N ILE A 131 -8.42 15.19 -2.33
CA ILE A 131 -9.51 14.49 -1.65
C ILE A 131 -10.18 15.45 -0.68
N ASP A 132 -11.50 15.53 -0.70
CA ASP A 132 -12.28 16.22 0.34
C ASP A 132 -12.27 15.38 1.62
N LEU A 133 -11.41 15.72 2.55
CA LEU A 133 -11.25 15.00 3.83
C LEU A 133 -12.51 15.06 4.70
N GLY A 134 -13.34 16.09 4.53
CA GLY A 134 -14.64 16.22 5.21
C GLY A 134 -15.66 15.20 4.74
N SER A 135 -15.45 14.62 3.56
CA SER A 135 -16.35 13.62 2.97
C SER A 135 -16.05 12.18 3.39
N ILE A 136 -14.94 11.94 4.08
CA ILE A 136 -14.50 10.57 4.41
C ILE A 136 -15.53 9.88 5.32
N VAL A 137 -16.03 8.76 4.83
CA VAL A 137 -16.79 7.78 5.60
C VAL A 137 -15.95 6.51 5.69
N ALA A 138 -15.64 6.07 6.88
CA ALA A 138 -14.84 4.87 7.13
C ALA A 138 -15.59 3.88 8.03
N GLY A 139 -15.30 2.60 7.88
CA GLY A 139 -15.79 1.57 8.79
C GLY A 139 -15.24 1.76 10.20
N SER A 140 -14.02 2.28 10.31
CA SER A 140 -13.44 2.79 11.54
C SER A 140 -12.45 3.91 11.26
N LYS A 141 -12.33 4.86 12.18
CA LYS A 141 -11.22 5.82 12.25
C LYS A 141 -10.01 5.27 13.01
N ASP A 142 -10.18 4.14 13.68
CA ASP A 142 -9.13 3.42 14.39
C ASP A 142 -9.00 2.00 13.79
N PRO A 143 -8.51 1.90 12.54
CA PRO A 143 -8.52 0.64 11.79
C PRO A 143 -7.56 -0.41 12.35
N TYR A 144 -6.60 -0.02 13.19
CA TYR A 144 -5.64 -0.94 13.79
C TYR A 144 -6.12 -1.52 15.13
N ALA A 145 -7.08 -0.86 15.82
CA ALA A 145 -7.58 -1.30 17.12
C ALA A 145 -8.77 -2.25 17.04
N ILE A 146 -9.36 -2.42 15.87
CA ILE A 146 -10.57 -3.24 15.67
C ILE A 146 -10.37 -4.26 14.55
N ALA A 147 -11.40 -5.14 14.39
CA ALA A 147 -11.37 -6.16 13.36
C ALA A 147 -11.22 -5.56 11.95
N ALA A 148 -10.37 -6.17 11.12
CA ALA A 148 -10.02 -5.71 9.78
C ALA A 148 -11.23 -5.53 8.84
N VAL A 149 -12.35 -6.19 9.12
CA VAL A 149 -13.63 -6.04 8.40
C VAL A 149 -14.16 -4.60 8.41
N HIS A 150 -13.65 -3.74 9.28
CA HIS A 150 -13.98 -2.31 9.36
C HIS A 150 -12.91 -1.40 8.72
N ASP A 151 -11.85 -1.96 8.16
CA ASP A 151 -10.76 -1.20 7.55
C ASP A 151 -11.06 -0.84 6.09
N TRP A 152 -12.12 -0.07 5.87
CA TRP A 152 -12.52 0.46 4.58
C TRP A 152 -12.87 1.94 4.69
N ALA A 153 -12.67 2.69 3.61
CA ALA A 153 -13.07 4.08 3.50
C ALA A 153 -13.63 4.41 2.12
N VAL A 154 -14.56 5.36 2.12
CA VAL A 154 -15.11 6.05 0.95
C VAL A 154 -14.83 7.53 1.11
N ALA A 155 -14.34 8.18 0.07
CA ALA A 155 -14.12 9.62 0.08
C ALA A 155 -14.53 10.24 -1.26
N LYS A 156 -14.80 11.54 -1.27
CA LYS A 156 -15.03 12.31 -2.48
C LYS A 156 -13.78 13.05 -2.89
N LEU A 157 -13.59 13.17 -4.19
CA LEU A 157 -12.64 14.08 -4.78
C LEU A 157 -13.24 15.50 -4.84
N THR A 158 -12.38 16.52 -4.82
CA THR A 158 -12.82 17.92 -4.93
C THR A 158 -13.41 18.25 -6.29
N HIS A 159 -13.11 17.45 -7.30
CA HIS A 159 -13.70 17.50 -8.65
C HIS A 159 -13.64 16.12 -9.33
N PRO A 160 -14.54 15.85 -10.27
CA PRO A 160 -14.57 14.58 -10.99
C PRO A 160 -13.29 14.33 -11.81
N VAL A 161 -12.92 13.06 -11.95
CA VAL A 161 -11.88 12.62 -12.89
C VAL A 161 -12.51 12.38 -14.23
N GLU A 162 -12.14 13.17 -15.22
CA GLU A 162 -12.55 12.98 -16.60
C GLU A 162 -11.66 11.95 -17.31
N GLY A 163 -12.24 11.21 -18.26
CA GLY A 163 -11.52 10.23 -19.08
C GLY A 163 -11.30 8.87 -18.41
N ALA A 164 -11.76 8.66 -17.17
CA ALA A 164 -11.80 7.37 -16.51
C ALA A 164 -13.25 6.92 -16.27
N THR A 165 -13.53 5.64 -16.54
CA THR A 165 -14.82 5.05 -16.19
C THR A 165 -14.75 4.50 -14.77
N PRO A 166 -15.61 4.95 -13.84
CA PRO A 166 -15.71 4.38 -12.52
C PRO A 166 -16.11 2.91 -12.55
N PHE A 167 -15.57 2.13 -11.61
CA PHE A 167 -15.97 0.74 -11.42
C PHE A 167 -17.42 0.65 -10.96
N SER A 168 -18.16 -0.29 -11.53
CA SER A 168 -19.43 -0.72 -10.95
C SER A 168 -19.18 -1.62 -9.74
N LEU A 169 -20.23 -1.82 -8.91
CA LEU A 169 -20.18 -2.81 -7.83
C LEU A 169 -20.62 -4.17 -8.34
N ALA A 170 -19.91 -5.21 -7.92
CA ALA A 170 -20.31 -6.59 -8.06
C ALA A 170 -20.62 -7.19 -6.69
N ASP A 171 -21.40 -8.26 -6.69
CA ASP A 171 -21.44 -9.13 -5.53
C ASP A 171 -20.10 -9.86 -5.41
N PRO A 172 -19.58 -10.08 -4.20
CA PRO A 172 -18.34 -10.82 -4.00
C PRO A 172 -18.42 -12.21 -4.62
N ALA A 173 -17.28 -12.65 -5.16
CA ALA A 173 -17.17 -14.01 -5.68
C ALA A 173 -17.46 -15.04 -4.57
N ALA A 174 -17.95 -16.21 -4.97
CA ALA A 174 -18.01 -17.34 -4.05
C ALA A 174 -16.59 -17.78 -3.66
N PRO A 175 -16.40 -18.40 -2.49
CA PRO A 175 -15.12 -19.00 -2.13
C PRO A 175 -14.55 -19.88 -3.24
N ASN A 176 -13.23 -19.81 -3.45
CA ASN A 176 -12.48 -20.52 -4.50
C ASN A 176 -12.84 -20.10 -5.95
N SER A 177 -13.54 -18.98 -6.12
CA SER A 177 -13.77 -18.43 -7.45
C SER A 177 -12.54 -17.66 -7.94
N PRO A 178 -12.19 -17.76 -9.24
CA PRO A 178 -11.13 -16.95 -9.82
C PRO A 178 -11.53 -15.48 -9.84
N VAL A 179 -10.58 -14.63 -9.52
CA VAL A 179 -10.72 -13.17 -9.52
C VAL A 179 -9.50 -12.53 -10.18
N GLU A 180 -9.62 -11.26 -10.58
CA GLU A 180 -8.47 -10.43 -10.95
C GLU A 180 -8.22 -9.44 -9.81
N PHE A 181 -6.98 -9.36 -9.36
CA PHE A 181 -6.54 -8.34 -8.42
C PHE A 181 -5.81 -7.23 -9.16
N ILE A 182 -6.17 -5.98 -8.88
CA ILE A 182 -5.52 -4.79 -9.41
C ILE A 182 -5.13 -3.86 -8.27
N ALA A 183 -3.90 -3.34 -8.31
CA ALA A 183 -3.44 -2.39 -7.31
C ALA A 183 -2.36 -1.45 -7.87
N ARG A 184 -2.21 -0.30 -7.19
CA ARG A 184 -1.05 0.59 -7.28
C ARG A 184 -0.42 0.71 -5.90
N GLY A 185 0.82 1.18 -5.81
CA GLY A 185 1.44 1.54 -4.56
C GLY A 185 2.31 0.48 -3.89
N HIS A 186 2.47 -0.71 -4.47
CA HIS A 186 3.39 -1.73 -3.92
C HIS A 186 4.80 -1.17 -3.69
N ILE A 187 5.24 -1.13 -2.44
CA ILE A 187 6.57 -0.59 -2.08
C ILE A 187 7.69 -1.50 -2.58
N ASP A 188 7.50 -2.81 -2.52
CA ASP A 188 8.46 -3.85 -2.88
C ASP A 188 8.53 -4.16 -4.39
N TRP A 189 7.66 -3.54 -5.18
CA TRP A 189 7.59 -3.75 -6.62
C TRP A 189 8.12 -2.53 -7.36
N GLY A 190 9.16 -2.68 -8.18
CA GLY A 190 9.87 -1.56 -8.83
C GLY A 190 8.99 -0.65 -9.71
N GLU A 191 7.80 -1.13 -10.09
CA GLU A 191 6.78 -0.38 -10.81
C GLU A 191 5.59 0.04 -9.92
N GLY A 192 5.80 0.19 -8.62
CA GLY A 192 4.74 0.36 -7.62
C GLY A 192 3.73 1.48 -7.88
N ARG A 193 4.10 2.55 -8.58
CA ARG A 193 3.15 3.59 -9.02
C ARG A 193 2.32 3.18 -10.22
N LYS A 194 2.73 2.18 -10.98
CA LYS A 194 2.00 1.61 -12.10
C LYS A 194 0.98 0.60 -11.60
N LEU A 195 0.01 0.29 -12.45
CA LEU A 195 -1.00 -0.71 -12.18
C LEU A 195 -0.36 -2.11 -12.22
N SER A 196 -0.44 -2.84 -11.13
CA SER A 196 -0.16 -4.28 -11.09
C SER A 196 -1.46 -5.05 -11.29
N MET A 197 -1.34 -6.20 -11.91
CA MET A 197 -2.45 -7.10 -12.22
C MET A 197 -2.06 -8.54 -11.97
N GLU A 198 -3.00 -9.31 -11.45
CA GLU A 198 -2.82 -10.72 -11.19
C GLU A 198 -4.14 -11.48 -11.24
N LYS A 199 -4.12 -12.76 -11.64
CA LYS A 199 -5.24 -13.68 -11.49
C LYS A 199 -5.00 -14.59 -10.30
N CYS A 200 -5.97 -14.66 -9.41
CA CYS A 200 -5.92 -15.42 -8.18
C CYS A 200 -7.30 -15.91 -7.77
N ALA A 201 -7.45 -16.36 -6.55
CA ALA A 201 -8.74 -16.79 -6.00
C ALA A 201 -9.00 -16.17 -4.63
N MET A 202 -10.26 -15.90 -4.37
CA MET A 202 -10.77 -15.62 -3.04
C MET A 202 -11.09 -16.95 -2.35
N HIS A 203 -10.67 -17.10 -1.08
CA HIS A 203 -10.77 -18.38 -0.35
C HIS A 203 -11.72 -18.30 0.85
N ASP A 204 -11.22 -18.49 2.06
CA ASP A 204 -12.03 -18.64 3.25
C ASP A 204 -12.61 -17.30 3.73
N GLN A 205 -13.87 -17.29 4.15
CA GLN A 205 -14.43 -16.21 4.93
C GLN A 205 -13.82 -16.22 6.33
N LEU A 206 -13.18 -15.12 6.72
CA LEU A 206 -12.44 -14.99 7.98
C LEU A 206 -13.29 -14.37 9.08
N SER A 207 -14.07 -13.34 8.73
CA SER A 207 -14.95 -12.65 9.67
C SER A 207 -16.13 -11.98 8.97
N VAL A 208 -17.10 -11.55 9.77
CA VAL A 208 -18.27 -10.78 9.33
C VAL A 208 -18.49 -9.63 10.32
N GLY A 209 -18.55 -8.41 9.81
CA GLY A 209 -18.97 -7.25 10.60
C GLY A 209 -20.47 -7.27 10.89
N ALA A 210 -20.86 -6.65 11.99
CA ALA A 210 -22.28 -6.60 12.43
C ALA A 210 -23.21 -6.01 11.36
N GLU A 211 -22.67 -5.20 10.45
CA GLU A 211 -23.42 -4.52 9.38
C GLU A 211 -23.34 -5.24 8.02
N GLY A 212 -22.82 -6.49 7.99
CA GLY A 212 -22.83 -7.35 6.82
C GLY A 212 -21.63 -7.22 5.88
N THR A 213 -20.63 -6.43 6.22
CA THR A 213 -19.33 -6.43 5.54
C THR A 213 -18.58 -7.71 5.91
N ARG A 214 -17.93 -8.37 4.97
CA ARG A 214 -17.21 -9.64 5.19
C ARG A 214 -15.74 -9.51 4.88
N GLU A 215 -14.92 -10.28 5.57
CA GLU A 215 -13.48 -10.42 5.35
C GLU A 215 -13.21 -11.80 4.74
N PHE A 216 -12.38 -11.84 3.68
CA PHE A 216 -11.96 -13.07 3.03
C PHE A 216 -10.45 -13.12 2.85
N SER A 217 -9.88 -14.32 2.98
CA SER A 217 -8.51 -14.58 2.52
C SER A 217 -8.47 -14.70 1.00
N PHE A 218 -7.33 -14.35 0.40
CA PHE A 218 -7.09 -14.54 -1.02
C PHE A 218 -5.58 -14.73 -1.29
N ASP A 219 -5.25 -15.31 -2.43
CA ASP A 219 -3.91 -15.79 -2.77
C ASP A 219 -3.20 -14.98 -3.88
N CYS A 220 -3.68 -13.76 -4.19
CA CYS A 220 -2.88 -12.83 -4.96
C CYS A 220 -1.73 -12.27 -4.13
N GLU A 221 -0.63 -12.00 -4.79
CA GLU A 221 0.58 -11.46 -4.17
C GLU A 221 0.46 -9.98 -3.91
N THR A 222 0.72 -9.57 -2.69
CA THR A 222 0.67 -8.17 -2.28
C THR A 222 1.87 -7.79 -1.43
N GLY A 223 2.09 -6.49 -1.30
CA GLY A 223 3.04 -5.90 -0.38
C GLY A 223 2.48 -4.60 0.19
N ASP A 224 3.18 -4.03 1.16
CA ASP A 224 2.83 -2.75 1.74
C ASP A 224 2.64 -1.69 0.65
N GLY A 225 1.69 -0.80 0.86
CA GLY A 225 1.31 0.25 -0.08
C GLY A 225 0.27 -0.14 -1.12
N ALA A 226 -0.09 -1.43 -1.25
CA ALA A 226 -1.16 -1.89 -2.15
C ALA A 226 -2.56 -1.86 -1.52
N SER A 227 -2.68 -1.49 -0.25
CA SER A 227 -3.94 -1.36 0.49
C SER A 227 -4.97 -0.53 -0.28
N GLY A 228 -6.21 -0.99 -0.38
CA GLY A 228 -7.24 -0.40 -1.24
C GLY A 228 -7.24 -0.93 -2.67
N GLY A 229 -6.29 -1.81 -3.04
CA GLY A 229 -6.34 -2.56 -4.31
C GLY A 229 -7.63 -3.36 -4.45
N ALA A 230 -8.15 -3.50 -5.66
CA ALA A 230 -9.48 -4.05 -5.89
C ALA A 230 -9.46 -5.51 -6.37
N LEU A 231 -10.40 -6.30 -5.87
CA LEU A 231 -10.80 -7.57 -6.50
C LEU A 231 -11.88 -7.29 -7.55
N VAL A 232 -11.52 -7.56 -8.82
CA VAL A 232 -12.39 -7.45 -9.97
C VAL A 232 -13.08 -8.79 -10.21
N MET A 233 -14.42 -8.78 -10.19
CA MET A 233 -15.24 -10.00 -10.29
C MET A 233 -15.67 -10.31 -11.71
N THR A 234 -15.73 -9.29 -12.56
CA THR A 234 -16.16 -9.42 -13.97
C THR A 234 -15.18 -8.68 -14.88
N PRO A 235 -14.18 -9.39 -15.43
CA PRO A 235 -13.10 -8.77 -16.20
C PRO A 235 -13.57 -7.96 -17.43
N ASN A 236 -14.63 -8.41 -18.12
CA ASN A 236 -15.12 -7.78 -19.34
C ASN A 236 -15.90 -6.47 -19.08
N LYS A 237 -16.51 -6.34 -17.91
CA LYS A 237 -17.17 -5.14 -17.43
C LYS A 237 -16.72 -4.92 -15.99
N PRO A 238 -15.65 -4.13 -15.79
CA PRO A 238 -14.96 -4.11 -14.50
C PRO A 238 -15.93 -3.68 -13.39
N ALA A 239 -16.24 -4.65 -12.55
CA ALA A 239 -17.03 -4.50 -11.35
C ALA A 239 -16.21 -5.03 -10.18
N ILE A 240 -16.10 -4.23 -9.12
CA ILE A 240 -15.31 -4.57 -7.94
C ILE A 240 -16.24 -5.05 -6.82
N GLY A 241 -15.83 -6.13 -6.14
CA GLY A 241 -16.59 -6.70 -5.03
C GLY A 241 -15.89 -6.60 -3.68
N ALA A 242 -14.58 -6.33 -3.69
CA ALA A 242 -13.77 -6.23 -2.47
C ALA A 242 -12.53 -5.37 -2.67
N ILE A 243 -11.93 -4.92 -1.57
CA ILE A 243 -10.65 -4.21 -1.56
C ILE A 243 -9.65 -4.90 -0.62
N LEU A 244 -8.37 -4.85 -0.98
CA LEU A 244 -7.28 -5.28 -0.11
C LEU A 244 -7.18 -4.37 1.11
N VAL A 245 -7.07 -4.97 2.29
CA VAL A 245 -6.82 -4.21 3.52
C VAL A 245 -5.60 -4.69 4.30
N GLY A 246 -5.08 -5.88 3.99
CA GLY A 246 -3.86 -6.31 4.66
C GLY A 246 -3.46 -7.76 4.37
N TRP A 247 -2.52 -8.21 5.17
CA TRP A 247 -1.98 -9.56 5.11
C TRP A 247 -1.70 -10.11 6.51
N ARG A 248 -1.68 -11.44 6.61
CA ARG A 248 -1.22 -12.15 7.80
C ARG A 248 -0.20 -13.21 7.40
N SER A 249 0.96 -13.18 8.03
CA SER A 249 2.02 -14.13 7.72
C SER A 249 2.88 -14.44 8.94
N ASN A 250 3.18 -15.71 9.13
CA ASN A 250 4.25 -16.16 10.01
C ASN A 250 5.62 -16.18 9.29
N LYS A 251 5.67 -15.78 8.01
CA LYS A 251 6.87 -15.71 7.16
C LYS A 251 6.87 -14.43 6.28
N PRO A 252 6.77 -13.21 6.88
CA PRO A 252 6.51 -11.98 6.13
C PRO A 252 7.64 -11.54 5.18
N PHE A 253 8.83 -12.15 5.29
CA PHE A 253 10.00 -11.82 4.46
C PHE A 253 10.42 -12.95 3.53
N ARG A 254 9.56 -13.92 3.33
CA ARG A 254 9.86 -15.10 2.51
C ARG A 254 8.65 -15.51 1.70
N SER A 255 8.90 -15.96 0.48
CA SER A 255 7.89 -16.70 -0.27
C SER A 255 7.51 -17.97 0.48
N ALA A 256 6.23 -18.25 0.59
CA ALA A 256 5.68 -19.46 1.20
C ALA A 256 4.34 -19.79 0.55
N PRO A 257 3.90 -21.06 0.51
CA PRO A 257 2.58 -21.40 -0.01
C PRO A 257 1.46 -20.71 0.77
N PHE A 258 0.40 -20.36 0.05
CA PHE A 258 -0.85 -19.89 0.68
C PHE A 258 -1.31 -20.90 1.73
N SER A 259 -1.69 -20.39 2.90
CA SER A 259 -2.16 -21.20 4.03
C SER A 259 -2.91 -20.36 5.05
N LYS A 260 -3.52 -21.01 6.06
CA LYS A 260 -4.20 -20.32 7.18
C LYS A 260 -3.30 -19.40 8.02
N SER A 261 -1.98 -19.47 7.87
CA SER A 261 -1.01 -18.63 8.56
C SER A 261 -0.17 -17.76 7.62
N HIS A 262 -0.47 -17.78 6.33
CA HIS A 262 0.21 -17.01 5.30
C HIS A 262 -0.76 -16.69 4.17
N TYR A 263 -1.41 -15.53 4.24
CA TYR A 263 -2.44 -15.10 3.31
C TYR A 263 -2.59 -13.58 3.29
N ASN A 264 -3.12 -13.07 2.20
CA ASN A 264 -3.65 -11.73 2.11
C ASN A 264 -5.16 -11.74 2.37
N PHE A 265 -5.74 -10.61 2.76
CA PHE A 265 -7.16 -10.53 3.02
C PHE A 265 -7.80 -9.25 2.51
N VAL A 266 -9.02 -9.39 2.10
CA VAL A 266 -9.87 -8.33 1.53
C VAL A 266 -11.11 -8.13 2.37
N VAL A 267 -11.67 -6.93 2.24
CA VAL A 267 -12.97 -6.57 2.81
C VAL A 267 -13.95 -6.33 1.66
N THR A 268 -15.12 -7.00 1.73
CA THR A 268 -16.13 -6.94 0.68
C THR A 268 -16.88 -5.61 0.68
N ILE A 269 -17.24 -5.13 -0.53
CA ILE A 269 -18.08 -3.93 -0.68
C ILE A 269 -19.54 -4.33 -0.48
N GLU A 270 -19.90 -4.69 0.75
CA GLU A 270 -21.22 -5.10 1.19
C GLU A 270 -21.64 -4.31 2.45
N GLY A 271 -22.84 -4.51 2.93
CA GLY A 271 -23.32 -3.97 4.19
C GLY A 271 -23.13 -2.45 4.30
N ALA A 272 -22.47 -1.99 5.36
CA ALA A 272 -22.18 -0.58 5.61
C ALA A 272 -21.27 0.03 4.53
N PHE A 273 -20.28 -0.71 4.08
CA PHE A 273 -19.38 -0.24 3.03
C PHE A 273 -20.14 0.07 1.73
N LYS A 274 -20.96 -0.86 1.25
CA LYS A 274 -21.81 -0.64 0.06
C LYS A 274 -22.75 0.56 0.24
N LYS A 275 -23.37 0.68 1.41
CA LYS A 275 -24.24 1.83 1.72
C LYS A 275 -23.49 3.16 1.64
N ALA A 276 -22.27 3.21 2.18
CA ALA A 276 -21.43 4.41 2.13
C ALA A 276 -21.05 4.80 0.68
N VAL A 277 -20.65 3.83 -0.14
CA VAL A 277 -20.34 4.05 -1.57
C VAL A 277 -21.56 4.61 -2.32
N VAL A 278 -22.71 3.95 -2.19
CA VAL A 278 -23.95 4.38 -2.85
C VAL A 278 -24.37 5.78 -2.39
N ALA A 279 -24.29 6.07 -1.09
CA ALA A 279 -24.62 7.38 -0.55
C ALA A 279 -23.67 8.48 -1.06
N ALA A 280 -22.37 8.21 -1.19
CA ALA A 280 -21.41 9.15 -1.74
C ALA A 280 -21.67 9.43 -3.23
N ALA A 281 -21.97 8.39 -4.02
CA ALA A 281 -22.29 8.51 -5.44
C ALA A 281 -23.62 9.22 -5.72
N SER A 282 -24.60 9.08 -4.82
CA SER A 282 -25.94 9.67 -5.01
C SER A 282 -25.99 11.18 -4.74
N LYS A 283 -25.00 11.75 -4.03
CA LYS A 283 -24.94 13.19 -3.69
C LYS A 283 -24.47 14.11 -4.82
N VAL A 284 -24.32 13.59 -6.04
CA VAL A 284 -23.85 14.37 -7.21
C VAL A 284 -24.93 15.33 -7.78
N ILE A 285 -26.18 15.26 -7.30
CA ILE A 285 -27.26 16.08 -7.83
C ILE A 285 -27.72 17.07 -6.75
N VAL A 286 -27.00 18.11 -6.46
CA VAL A 286 -27.49 19.44 -6.06
C VAL A 286 -26.29 20.40 -5.87
N ALA A 287 -25.78 20.92 -6.95
CA ALA A 287 -25.10 22.19 -6.96
C ALA A 287 -25.54 22.88 -8.24
N GLN A 288 -26.65 23.55 -8.18
CA GLN A 288 -27.02 24.60 -9.11
C GLN A 288 -26.55 25.95 -8.55
#